data_76b122962a7863f6323df5fd65efe98a
#
_entry.id   76b122962a7863f6323df5fd65efe98a
#
_cell.length_a   1.000
_cell.length_b   1.000
_cell.length_c   1.000
_cell.angle_alpha   90.00
_cell.angle_beta   90.00
_cell.angle_gamma   90.00
#
_symmetry.space_group_name_H-M   'P 1'
#
loop_
_entity.id
_entity.type
_entity.pdbx_description
1 polymer ?
#
loop_
_entity_poly.entity_id
_entity_poly.type
_entity_poly.pdbx_seq_one_letter_code
_entity_poly.pdbx_strand_id
1 'polypeptide(L)'
;MDEAAAFLDHVIPRLRDEVVALENGDARPRKGLWSHHDPITLFGAEASASGWDQVEPIFDRLAESFSQGQSCTYDMLGAGVSGDLGYVVAIERSVAGTHGSPPQTFTLRVTTIFRREHCDWKVIHRHGDPYDITSREALNRRRQQGVM
;
A
#
# COMPACT_ATOMS: atom_id res chain seq x y z
N MET A 1 -21.83 10.91 12.08
CA MET A 1 -21.02 10.19 11.07
C MET A 1 -21.04 8.71 11.42
N ASP A 2 -21.35 7.85 10.47
CA ASP A 2 -21.37 6.43 10.76
C ASP A 2 -19.95 5.89 10.95
N GLU A 3 -19.86 4.67 11.42
CA GLU A 3 -18.59 4.05 11.78
C GLU A 3 -17.67 3.85 10.56
N ALA A 4 -18.24 3.48 9.41
CA ALA A 4 -17.46 3.31 8.18
C ALA A 4 -16.92 4.66 7.69
N ALA A 5 -17.72 5.72 7.74
CA ALA A 5 -17.25 7.04 7.32
C ALA A 5 -16.14 7.55 8.24
N ALA A 6 -16.27 7.35 9.54
CA ALA A 6 -15.22 7.73 10.50
C ALA A 6 -13.93 6.94 10.25
N PHE A 7 -14.06 5.64 9.96
CA PHE A 7 -12.93 4.80 9.62
C PHE A 7 -12.22 5.33 8.38
N LEU A 8 -12.95 5.62 7.31
CA LEU A 8 -12.35 6.11 6.06
C LEU A 8 -11.66 7.47 6.27
N ASP A 9 -12.29 8.38 7.02
CA ASP A 9 -11.68 9.67 7.31
C ASP A 9 -10.36 9.53 8.06
N HIS A 10 -10.23 8.47 8.84
CA HIS A 10 -9.00 8.20 9.59
C HIS A 10 -7.93 7.51 8.72
N VAL A 11 -8.29 6.47 7.97
CA VAL A 11 -7.30 5.62 7.33
C VAL A 11 -6.89 6.10 5.93
N ILE A 12 -7.77 6.74 5.15
CA ILE A 12 -7.43 7.13 3.78
C ILE A 12 -6.29 8.14 3.71
N PRO A 13 -6.27 9.23 4.53
CA PRO A 13 -5.13 10.14 4.51
C PRO A 13 -3.81 9.44 4.87
N ARG A 14 -3.84 8.49 5.81
CA ARG A 14 -2.65 7.74 6.22
C ARG A 14 -2.17 6.82 5.12
N LEU A 15 -3.07 6.16 4.41
CA LEU A 15 -2.71 5.33 3.26
C LEU A 15 -2.06 6.18 2.16
N ARG A 16 -2.62 7.35 1.86
CA ARG A 16 -2.02 8.24 0.87
C ARG A 16 -0.63 8.70 1.27
N ASP A 17 -0.49 9.14 2.51
CA ASP A 17 0.78 9.67 3.01
C ASP A 17 1.88 8.60 3.00
N GLU A 18 1.55 7.36 3.39
CA GLU A 18 2.55 6.31 3.44
C GLU A 18 2.96 5.84 2.05
N VAL A 19 2.06 5.88 1.06
CA VAL A 19 2.42 5.56 -0.33
C VAL A 19 3.39 6.61 -0.87
N VAL A 20 3.07 7.90 -0.69
CA VAL A 20 3.94 8.98 -1.18
C VAL A 20 5.30 8.93 -0.50
N ALA A 21 5.33 8.70 0.82
CA ALA A 21 6.59 8.58 1.56
C ALA A 21 7.42 7.41 1.05
N LEU A 22 6.81 6.24 0.87
CA LEU A 22 7.50 5.05 0.34
C LEU A 22 8.09 5.34 -1.04
N GLU A 23 7.34 6.00 -1.89
CA GLU A 23 7.76 6.35 -3.25
C GLU A 23 8.80 7.47 -3.28
N ASN A 24 9.13 8.04 -2.14
CA ASN A 24 10.26 8.97 -1.94
C ASN A 24 11.39 8.33 -1.13
N GLY A 25 11.37 7.02 -0.98
CA GLY A 25 12.44 6.28 -0.32
C GLY A 25 12.29 6.15 1.18
N ASP A 26 11.13 6.46 1.74
CA ASP A 26 10.90 6.40 3.19
C ASP A 26 9.82 5.37 3.53
N ALA A 27 10.25 4.22 4.06
CA ALA A 27 9.34 3.13 4.45
C ALA A 27 8.75 3.31 5.85
N ARG A 28 9.20 4.29 6.63
CA ARG A 28 8.80 4.42 8.04
C ARG A 28 7.29 4.62 8.24
N PRO A 29 6.61 5.49 7.46
CA PRO A 29 5.16 5.65 7.62
C PRO A 29 4.38 4.37 7.32
N ARG A 30 4.80 3.60 6.29
CA ARG A 30 4.16 2.31 6.00
C ARG A 30 4.36 1.32 7.14
N LYS A 31 5.58 1.20 7.63
CA LYS A 31 5.87 0.31 8.76
C LYS A 31 5.08 0.70 10.01
N GLY A 32 4.88 2.00 10.23
CA GLY A 32 4.10 2.48 11.37
C GLY A 32 2.60 2.26 11.23
N LEU A 33 2.08 2.24 10.01
CA LEU A 33 0.66 1.99 9.75
C LEU A 33 0.32 0.49 9.83
N TRP A 34 1.26 -0.39 9.52
CA TRP A 34 1.05 -1.83 9.57
C TRP A 34 1.12 -2.35 10.98
N SER A 35 0.33 -3.39 11.28
CA SER A 35 0.46 -4.15 12.52
C SER A 35 1.78 -4.93 12.49
N HIS A 36 2.41 -5.05 13.65
CA HIS A 36 3.58 -5.92 13.83
C HIS A 36 3.22 -7.20 14.57
N HIS A 37 1.92 -7.44 14.76
CA HIS A 37 1.41 -8.62 15.46
C HIS A 37 0.77 -9.58 14.44
N ASP A 38 1.40 -10.74 14.28
CA ASP A 38 0.89 -11.77 13.38
C ASP A 38 -0.51 -12.26 13.81
N PRO A 39 -1.36 -12.70 12.89
CA PRO A 39 -1.07 -12.90 11.46
C PRO A 39 -1.20 -11.60 10.66
N ILE A 40 -0.22 -11.35 9.80
CA ILE A 40 -0.28 -10.32 8.77
C ILE A 40 0.18 -10.91 7.43
N THR A 41 -0.37 -10.42 6.33
CA THR A 41 -0.05 -10.96 5.00
C THR A 41 0.02 -9.84 3.98
N LEU A 42 0.85 -10.06 2.95
CA LEU A 42 1.02 -9.13 1.85
C LEU A 42 1.05 -9.90 0.55
N PHE A 43 0.13 -9.58 -0.36
CA PHE A 43 0.19 -10.02 -1.74
C PHE A 43 0.36 -8.78 -2.61
N GLY A 44 1.56 -8.59 -3.15
CA GLY A 44 1.83 -7.59 -4.16
C GLY A 44 1.86 -8.24 -5.52
N ALA A 45 2.12 -7.46 -6.57
CA ALA A 45 2.19 -7.99 -7.93
C ALA A 45 3.26 -9.06 -8.07
N GLU A 46 4.33 -8.96 -7.29
CA GLU A 46 5.50 -9.84 -7.39
C GLU A 46 5.88 -10.48 -6.06
N ALA A 47 5.16 -10.17 -4.98
CA ALA A 47 5.54 -10.63 -3.65
C ALA A 47 4.39 -11.35 -2.97
N SER A 48 4.73 -12.40 -2.24
CA SER A 48 3.80 -13.08 -1.34
C SER A 48 4.54 -13.27 -0.02
N ALA A 49 4.01 -12.71 1.05
CA ALA A 49 4.67 -12.73 2.35
C ALA A 49 3.65 -12.94 3.46
N SER A 50 4.07 -13.68 4.48
CA SER A 50 3.27 -13.94 5.67
C SER A 50 4.14 -13.70 6.89
N GLY A 51 3.64 -12.88 7.82
CA GLY A 51 4.34 -12.50 9.03
C GLY A 51 5.20 -11.26 8.87
N TRP A 52 5.36 -10.52 9.95
CA TRP A 52 6.10 -9.25 9.94
C TRP A 52 7.55 -9.42 9.48
N ASP A 53 8.19 -10.52 9.89
CA ASP A 53 9.58 -10.78 9.53
C ASP A 53 9.79 -10.91 8.02
N GLN A 54 8.77 -11.37 7.28
CA GLN A 54 8.83 -11.44 5.82
C GLN A 54 8.35 -10.15 5.16
N VAL A 55 7.41 -9.46 5.77
CA VAL A 55 6.78 -8.26 5.18
C VAL A 55 7.70 -7.04 5.28
N GLU A 56 8.32 -6.83 6.42
CA GLU A 56 9.14 -5.62 6.64
C GLU A 56 10.25 -5.44 5.60
N PRO A 57 11.05 -6.47 5.27
CA PRO A 57 12.11 -6.30 4.26
C PRO A 57 11.58 -5.91 2.87
N ILE A 58 10.35 -6.33 2.54
CA ILE A 58 9.73 -5.96 1.26
C ILE A 58 9.52 -4.45 1.22
N PHE A 59 9.07 -3.84 2.31
CA PHE A 59 8.87 -2.39 2.36
C PHE A 59 10.18 -1.64 2.18
N ASP A 60 11.27 -2.12 2.75
CA ASP A 60 12.58 -1.51 2.57
C ASP A 60 13.04 -1.58 1.11
N ARG A 61 12.85 -2.73 0.45
CA ARG A 61 13.20 -2.88 -0.97
C ARG A 61 12.35 -1.99 -1.87
N LEU A 62 11.06 -1.88 -1.56
CA LEU A 62 10.17 -0.99 -2.31
C LEU A 62 10.63 0.47 -2.18
N ALA A 63 10.94 0.91 -0.96
CA ALA A 63 11.41 2.27 -0.74
C ALA A 63 12.69 2.55 -1.52
N GLU A 64 13.60 1.60 -1.58
CA GLU A 64 14.84 1.75 -2.36
C GLU A 64 14.60 1.84 -3.86
N SER A 65 13.49 1.25 -4.35
CA SER A 65 13.22 1.18 -5.79
C SER A 65 12.52 2.42 -6.34
N PHE A 66 11.89 3.23 -5.49
CA PHE A 66 11.10 4.37 -5.93
C PHE A 66 11.79 5.69 -5.63
N SER A 67 11.48 6.69 -6.46
CA SER A 67 11.89 8.07 -6.25
C SER A 67 10.84 9.00 -6.85
N GLN A 68 10.90 10.28 -6.49
CA GLN A 68 10.03 11.30 -7.06
C GLN A 68 8.53 10.98 -6.90
N GLY A 69 8.15 10.47 -5.74
CA GLY A 69 6.75 10.26 -5.41
C GLY A 69 6.02 11.59 -5.37
N GLN A 70 4.93 11.73 -6.14
CA GLN A 70 4.23 13.00 -6.31
C GLN A 70 2.84 12.99 -5.69
N SER A 71 2.10 11.90 -5.91
CA SER A 71 0.69 11.87 -5.50
C SER A 71 0.21 10.43 -5.36
N CYS A 72 -0.84 10.30 -4.57
CA CYS A 72 -1.58 9.05 -4.46
C CYS A 72 -3.06 9.40 -4.29
N THR A 73 -3.90 8.80 -5.10
CA THR A 73 -5.36 8.97 -5.03
C THR A 73 -6.05 7.61 -5.01
N TYR A 74 -7.23 7.57 -4.42
CA TYR A 74 -8.04 6.35 -4.31
C TYR A 74 -9.41 6.58 -4.92
N ASP A 75 -9.82 5.70 -5.84
CA ASP A 75 -11.21 5.55 -6.24
C ASP A 75 -11.81 4.48 -5.35
N MET A 76 -12.66 4.88 -4.41
CA MET A 76 -13.24 3.97 -3.43
C MET A 76 -14.34 3.14 -4.07
N LEU A 77 -14.23 1.81 -3.97
CA LEU A 77 -15.24 0.88 -4.47
C LEU A 77 -16.05 0.27 -3.33
N GLY A 78 -15.47 0.10 -2.17
CA GLY A 78 -16.16 -0.46 -1.02
C GLY A 78 -15.36 -0.29 0.25
N ALA A 79 -16.06 -0.23 1.37
CA ALA A 79 -15.44 -0.15 2.68
C ALA A 79 -16.45 -0.57 3.74
N GLY A 80 -15.96 -1.08 4.85
CA GLY A 80 -16.83 -1.46 5.96
C GLY A 80 -16.05 -1.69 7.23
N VAL A 81 -16.77 -1.68 8.33
CA VAL A 81 -16.22 -1.93 9.67
C VAL A 81 -17.15 -2.91 10.38
N SER A 82 -16.59 -3.90 11.04
CA SER A 82 -17.32 -4.82 11.90
C SER A 82 -16.44 -5.15 13.11
N GLY A 83 -16.81 -4.63 14.27
CA GLY A 83 -15.99 -4.78 15.49
C GLY A 83 -14.61 -4.18 15.31
N ASP A 84 -13.58 -4.98 15.50
CA ASP A 84 -12.20 -4.56 15.41
C ASP A 84 -11.59 -4.80 14.02
N LEU A 85 -12.41 -5.11 13.01
CA LEU A 85 -11.95 -5.28 11.64
C LEU A 85 -12.57 -4.23 10.73
N GLY A 86 -11.76 -3.74 9.79
CA GLY A 86 -12.23 -2.83 8.75
C GLY A 86 -11.57 -3.20 7.43
N TYR A 87 -12.21 -2.84 6.32
CA TYR A 87 -11.64 -3.10 5.00
C TYR A 87 -11.87 -1.94 4.05
N VAL A 88 -10.97 -1.83 3.08
CA VAL A 88 -11.07 -0.87 1.99
C VAL A 88 -10.81 -1.63 0.69
N VAL A 89 -11.67 -1.43 -0.30
CA VAL A 89 -11.47 -1.91 -1.67
C VAL A 89 -11.45 -0.69 -2.58
N ALA A 90 -10.37 -0.51 -3.33
CA ALA A 90 -10.16 0.72 -4.09
C ALA A 90 -9.26 0.51 -5.29
N ILE A 91 -9.33 1.44 -6.23
CA ILE A 91 -8.31 1.61 -7.25
C ILE A 91 -7.34 2.67 -6.75
N GLU A 92 -6.07 2.30 -6.63
CA GLU A 92 -5.02 3.21 -6.16
C GLU A 92 -4.23 3.71 -7.37
N ARG A 93 -4.09 5.03 -7.47
CA ARG A 93 -3.25 5.65 -8.51
C ARG A 93 -2.18 6.47 -7.85
N SER A 94 -0.93 6.15 -8.15
CA SER A 94 0.20 6.91 -7.65
C SER A 94 1.12 7.30 -8.80
N VAL A 95 1.87 8.38 -8.61
CA VAL A 95 2.81 8.89 -9.60
C VAL A 95 4.19 8.93 -8.96
N ALA A 96 5.13 8.16 -9.52
CA ALA A 96 6.49 8.09 -9.00
C ALA A 96 7.44 7.59 -10.07
N GLY A 97 8.73 7.82 -9.86
CA GLY A 97 9.80 7.27 -10.68
C GLY A 97 10.39 6.01 -10.07
N THR A 98 11.10 5.25 -10.89
CA THR A 98 11.86 4.08 -10.45
C THR A 98 13.27 4.18 -11.01
N HIS A 99 14.29 4.05 -10.14
CA HIS A 99 15.71 3.99 -10.52
C HIS A 99 16.13 5.03 -11.57
N GLY A 100 15.74 6.30 -11.34
CA GLY A 100 16.10 7.38 -12.25
C GLY A 100 15.25 7.50 -13.50
N SER A 101 14.28 6.63 -13.68
CA SER A 101 13.30 6.77 -14.76
C SER A 101 12.34 7.91 -14.44
N PRO A 102 11.81 8.60 -15.47
CA PRO A 102 10.83 9.65 -15.23
C PRO A 102 9.60 9.13 -14.49
N PRO A 103 8.92 10.00 -13.72
CA PRO A 103 7.68 9.60 -13.05
C PRO A 103 6.65 9.06 -14.02
N GLN A 104 5.93 8.03 -13.58
CA GLN A 104 4.84 7.42 -14.33
C GLN A 104 3.73 7.03 -13.37
N THR A 105 2.55 6.75 -13.91
CA THR A 105 1.40 6.37 -13.11
C THR A 105 1.38 4.87 -12.88
N PHE A 106 1.24 4.48 -11.63
CA PHE A 106 0.98 3.08 -11.24
C PHE A 106 -0.47 3.00 -10.79
N THR A 107 -1.25 2.16 -11.46
CA THR A 107 -2.66 1.95 -11.12
C THR A 107 -2.85 0.52 -10.67
N LEU A 108 -3.30 0.35 -9.44
CA LEU A 108 -3.43 -0.96 -8.80
C LEU A 108 -4.85 -1.18 -8.31
N ARG A 109 -5.30 -2.43 -8.38
CA ARG A 109 -6.49 -2.88 -7.67
C ARG A 109 -6.05 -3.29 -6.28
N VAL A 110 -6.62 -2.68 -5.25
CA VAL A 110 -6.12 -2.86 -3.89
C VAL A 110 -7.24 -3.20 -2.93
N THR A 111 -7.01 -4.25 -2.15
CA THR A 111 -7.80 -4.56 -0.96
C THR A 111 -6.90 -4.43 0.25
N THR A 112 -7.34 -3.67 1.24
CA THR A 112 -6.61 -3.48 2.50
C THR A 112 -7.53 -3.85 3.65
N ILE A 113 -7.04 -4.70 4.55
CA ILE A 113 -7.76 -5.10 5.76
C ILE A 113 -7.03 -4.52 6.96
N PHE A 114 -7.79 -3.90 7.85
CA PHE A 114 -7.28 -3.27 9.07
C PHE A 114 -7.80 -4.00 10.30
N ARG A 115 -7.00 -4.00 11.35
CA ARG A 115 -7.42 -4.45 12.68
C ARG A 115 -7.23 -3.29 13.65
N ARG A 116 -8.22 -3.08 14.51
CA ARG A 116 -8.10 -2.07 15.57
C ARG A 116 -7.22 -2.62 16.68
N GLU A 117 -6.14 -1.88 16.97
CA GLU A 117 -5.18 -2.20 18.03
C GLU A 117 -4.95 -0.96 18.85
N HIS A 118 -5.16 -1.05 20.17
CA HIS A 118 -4.94 0.09 21.06
C HIS A 118 -5.63 1.37 20.60
N CYS A 119 -6.89 1.25 20.18
CA CYS A 119 -7.71 2.36 19.68
C CYS A 119 -7.22 2.96 18.36
N ASP A 120 -6.33 2.29 17.64
CA ASP A 120 -5.85 2.72 16.34
C ASP A 120 -6.03 1.61 15.31
N TRP A 121 -6.16 2.01 14.04
CA TRP A 121 -6.31 1.06 12.96
C TRP A 121 -4.95 0.72 12.38
N LYS A 122 -4.64 -0.57 12.28
CA LYS A 122 -3.39 -1.09 11.70
C LYS A 122 -3.68 -2.03 10.55
N VAL A 123 -2.89 -1.96 9.49
CA VAL A 123 -3.03 -2.85 8.33
C VAL A 123 -2.56 -4.24 8.72
N ILE A 124 -3.37 -5.24 8.41
CA ILE A 124 -3.02 -6.65 8.61
C ILE A 124 -2.95 -7.42 7.30
N HIS A 125 -3.48 -6.84 6.20
CA HIS A 125 -3.41 -7.45 4.88
C HIS A 125 -3.52 -6.38 3.80
N ARG A 126 -2.72 -6.53 2.78
CA ARG A 126 -2.87 -5.78 1.54
C ARG A 126 -2.69 -6.75 0.38
N HIS A 127 -3.60 -6.67 -0.61
CA HIS A 127 -3.45 -7.33 -1.90
C HIS A 127 -3.59 -6.27 -2.97
N GLY A 128 -2.52 -6.04 -3.74
CA GLY A 128 -2.51 -5.08 -4.83
C GLY A 128 -1.94 -5.70 -6.08
N ASP A 129 -2.66 -5.57 -7.21
CA ASP A 129 -2.18 -6.04 -8.51
C ASP A 129 -2.45 -5.00 -9.60
N PRO A 130 -1.79 -5.12 -10.76
CA PRO A 130 -1.96 -4.14 -11.84
C PRO A 130 -3.40 -4.08 -12.33
N TYR A 131 -3.90 -2.86 -12.46
CA TYR A 131 -5.24 -2.60 -12.98
C TYR A 131 -5.31 -2.80 -14.49
N ASP A 132 -4.26 -2.35 -15.20
CA ASP A 132 -4.23 -2.35 -16.65
C ASP A 132 -2.84 -2.75 -17.15
N ILE A 133 -2.71 -2.83 -18.49
CA ILE A 133 -1.47 -3.27 -19.13
C ILE A 133 -0.32 -2.29 -18.90
N THR A 134 -0.62 -0.99 -18.86
CA THR A 134 0.40 0.04 -18.64
C THR A 134 1.02 -0.09 -17.25
N SER A 135 0.18 -0.26 -16.24
CA SER A 135 0.66 -0.47 -14.87
C SER A 135 1.42 -1.78 -14.75
N ARG A 136 0.99 -2.83 -15.44
CA ARG A 136 1.71 -4.11 -15.48
C ARG A 136 3.09 -3.93 -16.10
N GLU A 137 3.18 -3.19 -17.20
CA GLU A 137 4.47 -2.93 -17.86
C GLU A 137 5.40 -2.13 -16.95
N ALA A 138 4.88 -1.14 -16.22
CA ALA A 138 5.67 -0.37 -15.27
C ALA A 138 6.24 -1.25 -14.15
N LEU A 139 5.45 -2.16 -13.61
CA LEU A 139 5.91 -3.11 -12.60
C LEU A 139 6.94 -4.08 -13.16
N ASN A 140 6.78 -4.54 -14.40
CA ASN A 140 7.74 -5.41 -15.05
C ASN A 140 9.08 -4.70 -15.25
N ARG A 141 9.06 -3.42 -15.64
CA ARG A 141 10.30 -2.64 -15.77
C ARG A 141 11.01 -2.51 -14.41
N ARG A 142 10.27 -2.27 -13.34
CA ARG A 142 10.84 -2.21 -11.99
C ARG A 142 11.53 -3.53 -11.62
N ARG A 143 10.90 -4.65 -11.94
CA ARG A 143 11.47 -5.97 -11.67
C ARG A 143 12.77 -6.20 -12.46
N GLN A 144 12.79 -5.77 -13.73
CA GLN A 144 13.98 -5.88 -14.57
C GLN A 144 15.15 -5.05 -14.04
N GLN A 145 14.88 -4.04 -13.23
CA GLN A 145 15.89 -3.23 -12.57
C GLN A 145 16.41 -3.87 -11.27
N GLY A 146 16.07 -5.13 -11.01
CA GLY A 146 16.54 -5.86 -9.84
C GLY A 146 15.70 -5.62 -8.58
N VAL A 147 14.49 -5.10 -8.73
CA VAL A 147 13.57 -4.83 -7.62
C VAL A 147 12.31 -5.66 -7.82
N MET A 148 11.70 -6.11 -6.73
CA MET A 148 10.51 -6.97 -6.84
C MET A 148 9.33 -6.26 -7.45
#